data_e2c0772d10248244d8295daa2321ea4b
#
_entry.id   e2c0772d10248244d8295daa2321ea4b
#
_cell.length_a   1.000
_cell.length_b   1.000
_cell.length_c   1.000
_cell.angle_alpha   90.00
_cell.angle_beta   90.00
_cell.angle_gamma   90.00
#
_symmetry.space_group_name_H-M   'P 1'
#
loop_
_entity.id
_entity.type
_entity.pdbx_description
1 polymer ?
#
loop_
_entity_poly.entity_id
_entity_poly.type
_entity_poly.pdbx_seq_one_letter_code
_entity_poly.pdbx_strand_id
1 'polypeptide(L)'
;MRSSAASDVYKRQDMNDRQLRFIVDGLGGKVNGTPREDGYDITVASEVMAVLCLASDIPDLKARLGRMIVAYTYDGRPVTAHDLKAEGAMTALLKDALKPNLVQTLEHSPALIHGGPFANIAHGCNSVTATRMALKLGDYAVTEAGFAADLGAEKFFDIKCRLSGLRPSAVVIVATVRALKYHGGVPKAELNRENLSALEKGLPNLLHHVGTIRNTFHLPCVVAVNAFPTDTAEELRLVQE
;
A
#
# COMPACT_ATOMS: atom_id res chain seq x y z
N MET A 1 15.12 10.85 24.40
CA MET A 1 14.03 10.47 23.49
C MET A 1 14.46 9.23 22.73
N ARG A 2 13.67 8.17 22.75
CA ARG A 2 13.87 7.08 21.80
C ARG A 2 13.82 7.68 20.39
N SER A 3 14.63 7.19 19.48
CA SER A 3 14.56 7.67 18.09
C SER A 3 13.09 7.60 17.63
N SER A 4 12.64 8.57 16.86
CA SER A 4 11.28 8.60 16.34
C SER A 4 10.90 7.27 15.68
N ALA A 5 11.82 6.64 14.99
CA ALA A 5 11.62 5.33 14.37
C ALA A 5 11.30 4.22 15.39
N ALA A 6 12.01 4.13 16.50
CA ALA A 6 11.72 3.11 17.52
C ALA A 6 10.41 3.38 18.26
N SER A 7 10.08 4.64 18.50
CA SER A 7 8.79 5.04 19.07
C SER A 7 7.64 4.76 18.11
N ASP A 8 7.82 5.01 16.81
CA ASP A 8 6.83 4.75 15.79
C ASP A 8 6.61 3.26 15.56
N VAL A 9 7.66 2.46 15.57
CA VAL A 9 7.57 0.99 15.50
C VAL A 9 6.81 0.45 16.71
N TYR A 10 7.12 0.92 17.90
CA TYR A 10 6.43 0.51 19.11
C TYR A 10 4.94 0.86 19.09
N LYS A 11 4.60 2.09 18.74
CA LYS A 11 3.20 2.52 18.63
C LYS A 11 2.44 1.78 17.54
N ARG A 12 3.09 1.53 16.40
CA ARG A 12 2.49 0.73 15.32
C ARG A 12 2.28 -0.71 15.74
N GLN A 13 3.19 -1.26 16.52
CA GLN A 13 3.07 -2.62 17.04
C GLN A 13 1.82 -2.75 17.89
N ASP A 14 1.54 -1.79 18.76
CA ASP A 14 0.34 -1.78 19.60
C ASP A 14 -0.94 -1.71 18.76
N MET A 15 -1.02 -0.80 17.77
CA MET A 15 -2.19 -0.68 16.89
C MET A 15 -2.27 -1.80 15.85
N ASN A 16 -1.14 -2.37 15.45
CA ASN A 16 -1.08 -3.44 14.47
C ASN A 16 -1.24 -4.82 15.10
N ASP A 17 -1.20 -4.93 16.42
CA ASP A 17 -1.43 -6.17 17.12
C ASP A 17 -2.84 -6.69 16.83
N ARG A 18 -2.92 -7.92 16.35
CA ARG A 18 -4.19 -8.56 15.99
C ARG A 18 -5.14 -8.70 17.18
N GLN A 19 -4.63 -8.85 18.39
CA GLN A 19 -5.46 -8.93 19.59
C GLN A 19 -6.21 -7.63 19.90
N LEU A 20 -5.79 -6.48 19.36
CA LEU A 20 -6.49 -5.21 19.50
C LEU A 20 -7.70 -5.04 18.56
N ARG A 21 -7.96 -6.01 17.66
CA ARG A 21 -9.09 -5.95 16.73
C ARG A 21 -10.43 -6.10 17.43
N PHE A 22 -10.46 -6.79 18.56
CA PHE A 22 -11.65 -6.97 19.40
C PHE A 22 -11.23 -6.83 20.85
N ILE A 23 -11.66 -5.76 21.51
CA ILE A 23 -11.33 -5.43 22.89
C ILE A 23 -12.59 -5.03 23.66
N VAL A 24 -12.48 -4.97 24.98
CA VAL A 24 -13.48 -4.35 25.84
C VAL A 24 -12.90 -3.08 26.43
N ASP A 25 -13.51 -1.95 26.13
CA ASP A 25 -13.16 -0.64 26.65
C ASP A 25 -14.00 -0.25 27.87
N GLY A 26 -13.56 0.75 28.64
CA GLY A 26 -14.32 1.34 29.75
C GLY A 26 -14.34 0.53 31.03
N LEU A 27 -13.47 -0.47 31.20
CA LEU A 27 -13.33 -1.24 32.43
C LEU A 27 -12.71 -0.39 33.56
N GLY A 28 -12.95 -0.78 34.82
CA GLY A 28 -12.38 -0.12 36.01
C GLY A 28 -13.25 1.00 36.61
N GLY A 29 -14.53 1.08 36.26
CA GLY A 29 -15.52 1.97 36.86
C GLY A 29 -15.82 3.21 36.05
N LYS A 30 -16.77 4.00 36.53
CA LYS A 30 -17.39 5.15 35.80
C LYS A 30 -16.41 6.21 35.32
N VAL A 31 -15.27 6.36 35.97
CA VAL A 31 -14.22 7.32 35.56
C VAL A 31 -13.61 6.97 34.21
N ASN A 32 -13.62 5.68 33.86
CA ASN A 32 -13.04 5.16 32.61
C ASN A 32 -14.07 4.98 31.48
N GLY A 33 -15.32 5.39 31.74
CA GLY A 33 -16.41 5.29 30.76
C GLY A 33 -17.37 4.12 31.01
N THR A 34 -18.11 3.75 29.98
CA THR A 34 -19.05 2.62 30.01
C THR A 34 -18.40 1.42 29.31
N PRO A 35 -18.37 0.23 29.95
CA PRO A 35 -17.87 -0.97 29.31
C PRO A 35 -18.62 -1.25 27.99
N ARG A 36 -17.87 -1.45 26.92
CA ARG A 36 -18.40 -1.76 25.59
C ARG A 36 -17.39 -2.55 24.79
N GLU A 37 -17.87 -3.30 23.82
CA GLU A 37 -17.01 -3.84 22.77
C GLU A 37 -16.47 -2.71 21.90
N ASP A 38 -15.19 -2.77 21.58
CA ASP A 38 -14.47 -1.82 20.74
C ASP A 38 -13.34 -2.51 19.97
N GLY A 39 -12.56 -1.77 19.22
CA GLY A 39 -11.43 -2.32 18.49
C GLY A 39 -10.59 -1.26 17.79
N TYR A 40 -9.40 -1.68 17.35
CA TYR A 40 -8.48 -0.85 16.60
C TYR A 40 -8.14 -1.49 15.27
N ASP A 41 -8.18 -0.70 14.21
CA ASP A 41 -7.68 -1.11 12.90
C ASP A 41 -6.18 -0.89 12.78
N ILE A 42 -5.56 -1.65 11.88
CA ILE A 42 -4.15 -1.48 11.54
C ILE A 42 -3.93 -0.08 10.92
N THR A 43 -2.83 0.58 11.29
CA THR A 43 -2.52 1.96 10.85
C THR A 43 -2.59 2.14 9.33
N VAL A 44 -2.13 1.15 8.57
CA VAL A 44 -2.12 1.18 7.09
C VAL A 44 -3.52 1.03 6.45
N ALA A 45 -4.54 0.64 7.23
CA ALA A 45 -5.94 0.60 6.82
C ALA A 45 -6.68 1.93 7.10
N SER A 46 -6.00 2.90 7.69
CA SER A 46 -6.61 4.20 8.03
C SER A 46 -6.78 5.08 6.81
N GLU A 47 -7.91 5.77 6.71
CA GLU A 47 -8.13 6.84 5.73
C GLU A 47 -7.11 7.98 5.90
N VAL A 48 -6.67 8.25 7.12
CA VAL A 48 -5.60 9.23 7.41
C VAL A 48 -4.30 8.87 6.70
N MET A 49 -3.93 7.58 6.64
CA MET A 49 -2.75 7.13 5.90
C MET A 49 -2.90 7.40 4.40
N ALA A 50 -4.06 7.13 3.83
CA ALA A 50 -4.34 7.41 2.42
C ALA A 50 -4.26 8.90 2.10
N VAL A 51 -4.85 9.74 2.94
CA VAL A 51 -4.80 11.21 2.84
C VAL A 51 -3.38 11.73 2.93
N LEU A 52 -2.60 11.25 3.90
CA LEU A 52 -1.18 11.63 4.08
C LEU A 52 -0.35 11.31 2.84
N CYS A 53 -0.55 10.13 2.25
CA CYS A 53 0.21 9.68 1.08
C CYS A 53 -0.13 10.44 -0.21
N LEU A 54 -1.32 11.01 -0.31
CA LEU A 54 -1.76 11.79 -1.47
C LEU A 54 -1.57 13.29 -1.30
N ALA A 55 -1.29 13.77 -0.08
CA ALA A 55 -1.07 15.17 0.20
C ALA A 55 0.24 15.70 -0.44
N SER A 56 0.20 16.91 -0.96
CA SER A 56 1.36 17.59 -1.58
C SER A 56 2.16 18.42 -0.56
N ASP A 57 1.50 18.98 0.42
CA ASP A 57 2.06 19.86 1.45
C ASP A 57 1.15 19.94 2.68
N ILE A 58 1.54 20.72 3.69
CA ILE A 58 0.77 20.88 4.93
C ILE A 58 -0.61 21.51 4.70
N PRO A 59 -0.77 22.59 3.92
CA PRO A 59 -2.09 23.13 3.59
C PRO A 59 -3.02 22.13 2.89
N ASP A 60 -2.53 21.39 1.91
CA ASP A 60 -3.30 20.35 1.21
C ASP A 60 -3.65 19.20 2.16
N LEU A 61 -2.72 18.76 3.03
CA LEU A 61 -2.99 17.77 4.07
C LEU A 61 -4.14 18.22 4.96
N LYS A 62 -4.10 19.45 5.47
CA LYS A 62 -5.16 20.01 6.31
C LYS A 62 -6.52 20.04 5.60
N ALA A 63 -6.53 20.50 4.35
CA ALA A 63 -7.75 20.56 3.57
C ALA A 63 -8.35 19.18 3.29
N ARG A 64 -7.52 18.18 3.03
CA ARG A 64 -7.96 16.79 2.83
C ARG A 64 -8.49 16.17 4.11
N LEU A 65 -7.78 16.32 5.23
CA LEU A 65 -8.23 15.84 6.54
C LEU A 65 -9.59 16.45 6.92
N GLY A 66 -9.77 17.76 6.63
CA GLY A 66 -11.03 18.43 6.92
C GLY A 66 -12.23 17.84 6.17
N ARG A 67 -12.02 17.23 5.00
CA ARG A 67 -13.10 16.61 4.21
C ARG A 67 -13.45 15.18 4.62
N MET A 68 -12.68 14.56 5.51
CA MET A 68 -12.98 13.21 5.98
C MET A 68 -14.35 13.17 6.66
N ILE A 69 -15.19 12.23 6.25
CA ILE A 69 -16.52 12.01 6.86
C ILE A 69 -16.32 11.15 8.10
N VAL A 70 -16.69 11.67 9.25
CA VAL A 70 -16.51 11.02 10.56
C VAL A 70 -17.81 10.48 11.14
N ALA A 71 -18.95 10.99 10.67
CA ALA A 71 -20.28 10.58 11.12
C ALA A 71 -21.36 11.00 10.11
N TYR A 72 -22.59 10.62 10.39
CA TYR A 72 -23.78 11.11 9.73
C TYR A 72 -24.78 11.59 10.79
N THR A 73 -25.49 12.66 10.49
CA THR A 73 -26.63 13.12 11.29
C THR A 73 -27.80 12.14 11.16
N TYR A 74 -28.80 12.22 12.05
CA TYR A 74 -29.99 11.36 11.99
C TYR A 74 -30.81 11.53 10.69
N ASP A 75 -30.69 12.68 10.02
CA ASP A 75 -31.29 12.97 8.72
C ASP A 75 -30.37 12.60 7.53
N GLY A 76 -29.24 11.92 7.78
CA GLY A 76 -28.36 11.37 6.76
C GLY A 76 -27.34 12.34 6.17
N ARG A 77 -27.18 13.54 6.72
CA ARG A 77 -26.14 14.48 6.26
C ARG A 77 -24.76 14.07 6.79
N PRO A 78 -23.70 14.10 5.96
CA PRO A 78 -22.35 13.81 6.42
C PRO A 78 -21.87 14.88 7.42
N VAL A 79 -21.16 14.43 8.44
CA VAL A 79 -20.41 15.26 9.39
C VAL A 79 -18.92 15.01 9.11
N THR A 80 -18.18 16.08 8.88
CA THR A 80 -16.76 16.01 8.50
C THR A 80 -15.86 16.35 9.70
N ALA A 81 -14.57 16.04 9.57
CA ALA A 81 -13.57 16.46 10.54
C ALA A 81 -13.49 18.00 10.65
N HIS A 82 -13.82 18.74 9.59
CA HIS A 82 -13.92 20.19 9.60
C HIS A 82 -15.09 20.70 10.47
N ASP A 83 -16.25 20.03 10.42
CA ASP A 83 -17.39 20.39 11.27
C ASP A 83 -17.05 20.24 12.76
N LEU A 84 -16.18 19.28 13.09
CA LEU A 84 -15.64 19.08 14.44
C LEU A 84 -14.45 20.00 14.76
N LYS A 85 -13.96 20.77 13.79
CA LYS A 85 -12.75 21.63 13.92
C LYS A 85 -11.49 20.82 14.30
N ALA A 86 -11.41 19.56 13.88
CA ALA A 86 -10.35 18.62 14.25
C ALA A 86 -9.16 18.66 13.30
N GLU A 87 -9.33 19.13 12.07
CA GLU A 87 -8.32 19.06 11.00
C GLU A 87 -7.02 19.78 11.36
N GLY A 88 -7.09 20.85 12.17
CA GLY A 88 -5.91 21.58 12.64
C GLY A 88 -5.03 20.74 13.56
N ALA A 89 -5.65 20.10 14.56
CA ALA A 89 -4.96 19.21 15.50
C ALA A 89 -4.40 17.97 14.79
N MET A 90 -5.17 17.36 13.89
CA MET A 90 -4.75 16.23 13.08
C MET A 90 -3.51 16.59 12.24
N THR A 91 -3.53 17.74 11.58
CA THR A 91 -2.39 18.23 10.77
C THR A 91 -1.15 18.47 11.62
N ALA A 92 -1.31 19.05 12.81
CA ALA A 92 -0.20 19.29 13.73
C ALA A 92 0.47 17.98 14.18
N LEU A 93 -0.31 16.94 14.45
CA LEU A 93 0.20 15.61 14.80
C LEU A 93 0.94 14.94 13.63
N LEU A 94 0.51 15.18 12.41
CA LEU A 94 1.07 14.57 11.19
C LEU A 94 2.20 15.38 10.56
N LYS A 95 2.53 16.55 11.09
CA LYS A 95 3.53 17.47 10.53
C LYS A 95 4.87 16.79 10.24
N ASP A 96 5.37 16.00 11.16
CA ASP A 96 6.63 15.29 10.97
C ASP A 96 6.47 14.01 10.15
N ALA A 97 5.29 13.37 10.22
CA ALA A 97 4.98 12.20 9.41
C ALA A 97 4.89 12.52 7.90
N LEU A 98 4.70 13.78 7.52
CA LEU A 98 4.68 14.20 6.11
C LEU A 98 6.07 14.18 5.45
N LYS A 99 7.14 14.02 6.23
CA LYS A 99 8.52 13.97 5.73
C LYS A 99 8.92 12.54 5.40
N PRO A 100 9.30 12.20 4.16
CA PRO A 100 9.83 10.89 3.82
C PRO A 100 11.10 10.54 4.61
N ASN A 101 11.25 9.27 4.95
CA ASN A 101 12.48 8.76 5.55
C ASN A 101 13.44 8.34 4.44
N LEU A 102 14.60 8.96 4.39
CA LEU A 102 15.70 8.54 3.51
C LEU A 102 16.55 7.51 4.24
N VAL A 103 16.68 6.34 3.67
CA VAL A 103 17.50 5.24 4.18
C VAL A 103 18.47 4.75 3.12
N GLN A 104 19.54 4.10 3.54
CA GLN A 104 20.49 3.43 2.66
C GLN A 104 20.24 1.92 2.73
N THR A 105 20.14 1.28 1.57
CA THR A 105 20.05 -0.18 1.46
C THR A 105 21.40 -0.85 1.73
N LEU A 106 21.40 -2.17 1.92
CA LEU A 106 22.64 -2.95 2.05
C LEU A 106 23.54 -2.85 0.80
N GLU A 107 22.94 -2.61 -0.36
CA GLU A 107 23.62 -2.39 -1.64
C GLU A 107 24.06 -0.93 -1.83
N HIS A 108 24.02 -0.11 -0.76
CA HIS A 108 24.40 1.31 -0.77
C HIS A 108 23.54 2.18 -1.70
N SER A 109 22.38 1.74 -2.11
CA SER A 109 21.42 2.53 -2.87
C SER A 109 20.49 3.33 -1.93
N PRO A 110 20.13 4.59 -2.26
CA PRO A 110 19.17 5.35 -1.47
C PRO A 110 17.76 4.79 -1.65
N ALA A 111 17.00 4.75 -0.57
CA ALA A 111 15.59 4.41 -0.60
C ALA A 111 14.76 5.40 0.24
N LEU A 112 13.61 5.82 -0.28
CA LEU A 112 12.68 6.69 0.41
C LEU A 112 11.49 5.85 0.92
N ILE A 113 11.40 5.72 2.25
CA ILE A 113 10.33 4.97 2.92
C ILE A 113 9.31 5.98 3.45
N HIS A 114 8.09 5.93 2.92
CA HIS A 114 7.07 6.88 3.31
C HIS A 114 5.65 6.41 3.02
N GLY A 115 4.86 6.23 4.08
CA GLY A 115 3.49 5.76 3.99
C GLY A 115 3.40 4.30 3.54
N GLY A 116 2.22 3.76 3.48
CA GLY A 116 1.97 2.38 3.08
C GLY A 116 0.51 2.00 3.22
N PRO A 117 -0.42 2.74 2.59
CA PRO A 117 -1.83 2.40 2.62
C PRO A 117 -2.05 1.07 1.88
N PHE A 118 -2.95 0.23 2.38
CA PHE A 118 -3.29 -1.02 1.70
C PHE A 118 -4.03 -0.78 0.39
N ALA A 119 -3.72 -1.57 -0.64
CA ALA A 119 -4.35 -1.45 -1.96
C ALA A 119 -5.83 -1.85 -1.96
N ASN A 120 -6.27 -2.72 -1.06
CA ASN A 120 -7.68 -3.06 -0.87
C ASN A 120 -8.49 -1.97 -0.15
N ILE A 121 -7.85 -0.98 0.44
CA ILE A 121 -8.50 0.12 1.16
C ILE A 121 -8.30 1.46 0.46
N ALA A 122 -7.08 1.71 -0.05
CA ALA A 122 -6.71 2.96 -0.70
C ALA A 122 -5.89 2.70 -1.97
N HIS A 123 -4.97 3.60 -2.35
CA HIS A 123 -4.16 3.47 -3.56
C HIS A 123 -2.99 2.48 -3.46
N GLY A 124 -2.68 1.97 -2.25
CA GLY A 124 -1.82 0.80 -2.05
C GLY A 124 -0.33 0.97 -2.32
N CYS A 125 0.18 2.20 -2.36
CA CYS A 125 1.59 2.48 -2.63
C CYS A 125 2.09 3.68 -1.82
N ASN A 126 3.38 3.95 -1.86
CA ASN A 126 4.01 5.03 -1.12
C ASN A 126 3.47 6.44 -1.50
N SER A 127 3.93 7.46 -0.77
CA SER A 127 3.43 8.82 -0.95
C SER A 127 3.86 9.48 -2.27
N VAL A 128 3.05 10.44 -2.71
CA VAL A 128 3.37 11.35 -3.82
C VAL A 128 4.66 12.12 -3.53
N THR A 129 4.83 12.58 -2.28
CA THR A 129 6.01 13.34 -1.84
C THR A 129 7.29 12.53 -2.00
N ALA A 130 7.31 11.27 -1.54
CA ALA A 130 8.48 10.40 -1.68
C ALA A 130 8.83 10.14 -3.15
N THR A 131 7.84 9.86 -3.99
CA THR A 131 8.07 9.62 -5.43
C THR A 131 8.59 10.87 -6.13
N ARG A 132 8.02 12.05 -5.85
CA ARG A 132 8.52 13.32 -6.42
C ARG A 132 9.93 13.66 -5.94
N MET A 133 10.25 13.33 -4.69
CA MET A 133 11.59 13.51 -4.14
C MET A 133 12.60 12.58 -4.84
N ALA A 134 12.26 11.31 -5.00
CA ALA A 134 13.09 10.34 -5.72
C ALA A 134 13.40 10.80 -7.15
N LEU A 135 12.39 11.28 -7.88
CA LEU A 135 12.55 11.82 -9.24
C LEU A 135 13.42 13.07 -9.32
N LYS A 136 13.58 13.83 -8.23
CA LYS A 136 14.46 15.00 -8.17
C LYS A 136 15.88 14.67 -7.76
N LEU A 137 16.10 13.56 -7.07
CA LEU A 137 17.39 13.19 -6.48
C LEU A 137 18.13 12.12 -7.30
N GLY A 138 17.45 11.36 -8.14
CA GLY A 138 18.02 10.29 -8.92
C GLY A 138 17.71 10.41 -10.41
N ASP A 139 18.58 9.82 -11.25
CA ASP A 139 18.36 9.70 -12.69
C ASP A 139 17.21 8.73 -12.98
N TYR A 140 17.03 7.74 -12.13
CA TYR A 140 15.96 6.76 -12.17
C TYR A 140 15.27 6.68 -10.81
N ALA A 141 13.95 6.67 -10.82
CA ALA A 141 13.13 6.40 -9.64
C ALA A 141 12.31 5.13 -9.86
N VAL A 142 12.56 4.12 -9.03
CA VAL A 142 11.79 2.88 -9.02
C VAL A 142 10.84 2.91 -7.83
N THR A 143 9.57 2.68 -8.06
CA THR A 143 8.56 2.67 -7.00
C THR A 143 7.64 1.47 -7.16
N GLU A 144 7.09 0.99 -6.06
CA GLU A 144 6.01 0.01 -6.11
C GLU A 144 4.72 0.64 -6.60
N ALA A 145 3.86 -0.18 -7.19
CA ALA A 145 2.52 0.21 -7.61
C ALA A 145 1.42 -0.36 -6.68
N GLY A 146 1.83 -1.04 -5.62
CA GLY A 146 0.94 -1.73 -4.70
C GLY A 146 0.71 -3.19 -5.07
N PHE A 147 -0.05 -3.87 -4.22
CA PHE A 147 -0.33 -5.30 -4.32
C PHE A 147 -1.25 -5.62 -5.49
N ALA A 148 -0.88 -6.61 -6.30
CA ALA A 148 -1.55 -7.13 -7.49
C ALA A 148 -1.66 -6.11 -8.66
N ALA A 149 -1.51 -6.61 -9.88
CA ALA A 149 -1.56 -5.77 -11.07
C ALA A 149 -2.97 -5.29 -11.42
N ASP A 150 -3.98 -6.09 -11.11
CA ASP A 150 -5.40 -5.79 -11.28
C ASP A 150 -6.02 -4.99 -10.11
N LEU A 151 -5.24 -4.64 -9.12
CA LEU A 151 -5.68 -3.87 -7.95
C LEU A 151 -4.73 -2.70 -7.69
N GLY A 152 -3.51 -2.98 -7.24
CA GLY A 152 -2.54 -1.96 -6.87
C GLY A 152 -2.04 -1.14 -8.06
N ALA A 153 -1.70 -1.79 -9.19
CA ALA A 153 -1.24 -1.08 -10.37
C ALA A 153 -2.34 -0.17 -10.96
N GLU A 154 -3.58 -0.64 -11.05
CA GLU A 154 -4.70 0.21 -11.52
C GLU A 154 -4.90 1.42 -10.61
N LYS A 155 -4.91 1.23 -9.29
CA LYS A 155 -5.03 2.35 -8.35
C LYS A 155 -3.82 3.30 -8.40
N PHE A 156 -2.63 2.79 -8.65
CA PHE A 156 -1.45 3.60 -8.86
C PHE A 156 -1.64 4.53 -10.06
N PHE A 157 -2.08 4.00 -11.20
CA PHE A 157 -2.32 4.81 -12.39
C PHE A 157 -3.52 5.74 -12.23
N ASP A 158 -4.65 5.21 -11.81
CA ASP A 158 -5.93 5.92 -11.83
C ASP A 158 -6.12 6.87 -10.66
N ILE A 159 -5.44 6.66 -9.55
CA ILE A 159 -5.49 7.55 -8.38
C ILE A 159 -4.21 8.35 -8.25
N LYS A 160 -3.08 7.69 -7.94
CA LYS A 160 -1.84 8.39 -7.61
C LYS A 160 -1.29 9.18 -8.78
N CYS A 161 -1.17 8.56 -9.96
CA CYS A 161 -0.63 9.25 -11.14
C CYS A 161 -1.52 10.39 -11.59
N ARG A 162 -2.84 10.20 -11.63
CA ARG A 162 -3.79 11.27 -12.02
C ARG A 162 -3.72 12.46 -11.07
N LEU A 163 -3.76 12.23 -9.76
CA LEU A 163 -3.73 13.30 -8.76
C LEU A 163 -2.39 14.04 -8.71
N SER A 164 -1.29 13.34 -8.97
CA SER A 164 0.06 13.90 -8.82
C SER A 164 0.69 14.38 -10.12
N GLY A 165 0.12 14.04 -11.28
CA GLY A 165 0.71 14.29 -12.61
C GLY A 165 1.91 13.40 -12.92
N LEU A 166 2.14 12.34 -12.16
CA LEU A 166 3.21 11.37 -12.40
C LEU A 166 2.93 10.56 -13.66
N ARG A 167 3.97 10.27 -14.44
CA ARG A 167 3.89 9.44 -15.65
C ARG A 167 5.03 8.44 -15.65
N PRO A 168 4.77 7.17 -15.36
CA PRO A 168 5.77 6.12 -15.46
C PRO A 168 6.31 5.97 -16.89
N SER A 169 7.60 5.67 -17.02
CA SER A 169 8.24 5.42 -18.31
C SER A 169 8.17 3.95 -18.72
N ALA A 170 8.13 3.06 -17.75
CA ALA A 170 8.04 1.60 -17.95
C ALA A 170 7.46 0.93 -16.73
N VAL A 171 7.02 -0.31 -16.89
CA VAL A 171 6.47 -1.17 -15.83
C VAL A 171 7.23 -2.48 -15.77
N VAL A 172 7.56 -2.93 -14.56
CA VAL A 172 8.05 -4.28 -14.30
C VAL A 172 6.95 -5.03 -13.56
N ILE A 173 6.44 -6.11 -14.17
CA ILE A 173 5.52 -7.03 -13.53
C ILE A 173 6.34 -8.13 -12.88
N VAL A 174 6.22 -8.28 -11.55
CA VAL A 174 6.84 -9.38 -10.83
C VAL A 174 5.91 -10.58 -10.85
N ALA A 175 6.37 -11.68 -11.45
CA ALA A 175 5.66 -12.95 -11.49
C ALA A 175 6.39 -14.01 -10.67
N THR A 176 5.65 -14.96 -10.12
CA THR A 176 6.22 -16.14 -9.46
C THR A 176 5.63 -17.41 -10.05
N VAL A 177 6.45 -18.43 -10.21
CA VAL A 177 6.01 -19.78 -10.65
C VAL A 177 4.89 -20.29 -9.74
N ARG A 178 5.01 -20.06 -8.42
CA ARG A 178 4.00 -20.48 -7.43
C ARG A 178 2.64 -19.85 -7.68
N ALA A 179 2.60 -18.55 -7.96
CA ALA A 179 1.35 -17.85 -8.24
C ALA A 179 0.69 -18.37 -9.53
N LEU A 180 1.49 -18.58 -10.58
CA LEU A 180 1.01 -19.10 -11.85
C LEU A 180 0.47 -20.53 -11.69
N LYS A 181 1.18 -21.43 -10.98
CA LYS A 181 0.66 -22.77 -10.66
C LYS A 181 -0.63 -22.73 -9.86
N TYR A 182 -0.74 -21.80 -8.90
CA TYR A 182 -1.98 -21.62 -8.14
C TYR A 182 -3.15 -21.20 -9.04
N HIS A 183 -2.92 -20.26 -9.95
CA HIS A 183 -3.89 -19.87 -10.97
C HIS A 183 -4.24 -21.03 -11.93
N GLY A 184 -3.32 -21.93 -12.17
CA GLY A 184 -3.53 -23.17 -12.93
C GLY A 184 -4.23 -24.29 -12.17
N GLY A 185 -4.64 -24.03 -10.90
CA GLY A 185 -5.46 -24.95 -10.10
C GLY A 185 -4.70 -25.81 -9.09
N VAL A 186 -3.40 -25.56 -8.85
CA VAL A 186 -2.64 -26.30 -7.83
C VAL A 186 -2.99 -25.81 -6.42
N PRO A 187 -3.34 -26.72 -5.48
CA PRO A 187 -3.58 -26.36 -4.09
C PRO A 187 -2.35 -25.74 -3.42
N LYS A 188 -2.55 -24.81 -2.49
CA LYS A 188 -1.45 -24.09 -1.80
C LYS A 188 -0.40 -25.00 -1.15
N ALA A 189 -0.82 -26.16 -0.64
CA ALA A 189 0.08 -27.14 0.00
C ALA A 189 1.04 -27.83 -1.00
N GLU A 190 0.72 -27.83 -2.29
CA GLU A 190 1.46 -28.55 -3.33
C GLU A 190 2.28 -27.63 -4.25
N LEU A 191 2.27 -26.33 -4.04
CA LEU A 191 2.94 -25.34 -4.89
C LEU A 191 4.48 -25.52 -4.97
N ASN A 192 5.07 -26.25 -4.03
CA ASN A 192 6.51 -26.53 -4.02
C ASN A 192 6.91 -27.70 -4.93
N ARG A 193 5.94 -28.43 -5.51
CA ARG A 193 6.19 -29.53 -6.46
C ARG A 193 6.12 -29.00 -7.87
N GLU A 194 6.98 -29.52 -8.75
CA GLU A 194 6.93 -29.21 -10.19
C GLU A 194 5.57 -29.55 -10.77
N ASN A 195 5.02 -28.63 -11.56
CA ASN A 195 3.79 -28.87 -12.30
C ASN A 195 3.69 -27.96 -13.54
N LEU A 196 4.34 -28.39 -14.62
CA LEU A 196 4.38 -27.63 -15.88
C LEU A 196 2.99 -27.44 -16.50
N SER A 197 2.12 -28.45 -16.43
CA SER A 197 0.77 -28.35 -17.00
C SER A 197 -0.09 -27.31 -16.28
N ALA A 198 0.02 -27.21 -14.96
CA ALA A 198 -0.68 -26.17 -14.20
C ALA A 198 -0.05 -24.81 -14.43
N LEU A 199 1.28 -24.75 -14.55
CA LEU A 199 1.98 -23.50 -14.85
C LEU A 199 1.51 -22.94 -16.20
N GLU A 200 1.47 -23.75 -17.24
CA GLU A 200 0.98 -23.39 -18.58
C GLU A 200 -0.48 -22.86 -18.52
N LYS A 201 -1.37 -23.52 -17.76
CA LYS A 201 -2.73 -23.07 -17.55
C LYS A 201 -2.83 -21.72 -16.82
N GLY A 202 -1.84 -21.37 -16.01
CA GLY A 202 -1.78 -20.09 -15.28
C GLY A 202 -1.18 -18.94 -16.08
N LEU A 203 -0.39 -19.20 -17.13
CA LEU A 203 0.24 -18.16 -17.95
C LEU A 203 -0.73 -17.15 -18.55
N PRO A 204 -1.93 -17.51 -19.03
CA PRO A 204 -2.89 -16.55 -19.55
C PRO A 204 -3.20 -15.40 -18.57
N ASN A 205 -3.16 -15.66 -17.27
CA ASN A 205 -3.36 -14.61 -16.27
C ASN A 205 -2.22 -13.57 -16.29
N LEU A 206 -0.98 -14.01 -16.39
CA LEU A 206 0.17 -13.11 -16.54
C LEU A 206 0.08 -12.31 -17.85
N LEU A 207 -0.23 -12.99 -18.95
CA LEU A 207 -0.37 -12.36 -20.27
C LEU A 207 -1.49 -11.31 -20.27
N HIS A 208 -2.58 -11.55 -19.53
CA HIS A 208 -3.64 -10.56 -19.36
C HIS A 208 -3.12 -9.30 -18.69
N HIS A 209 -2.36 -9.40 -17.61
CA HIS A 209 -1.76 -8.24 -16.93
C HIS A 209 -0.77 -7.49 -17.82
N VAL A 210 0.08 -8.22 -18.57
CA VAL A 210 0.97 -7.61 -19.57
C VAL A 210 0.15 -6.85 -20.61
N GLY A 211 -0.94 -7.46 -21.10
CA GLY A 211 -1.87 -6.85 -22.03
C GLY A 211 -2.51 -5.57 -21.49
N THR A 212 -2.94 -5.57 -20.24
CA THR A 212 -3.50 -4.37 -19.58
C THR A 212 -2.48 -3.23 -19.55
N ILE A 213 -1.24 -3.48 -19.14
CA ILE A 213 -0.19 -2.45 -19.11
C ILE A 213 0.11 -1.91 -20.51
N ARG A 214 0.22 -2.78 -21.50
CA ARG A 214 0.60 -2.38 -22.87
C ARG A 214 -0.54 -1.74 -23.66
N ASN A 215 -1.74 -2.28 -23.54
CA ASN A 215 -2.86 -1.92 -24.40
C ASN A 215 -3.77 -0.84 -23.76
N THR A 216 -3.90 -0.83 -22.42
CA THR A 216 -4.75 0.15 -21.71
C THR A 216 -3.93 1.35 -21.22
N PHE A 217 -2.80 1.11 -20.60
CA PHE A 217 -1.93 2.18 -20.10
C PHE A 217 -0.86 2.64 -21.09
N HIS A 218 -0.70 1.93 -22.21
CA HIS A 218 0.25 2.25 -23.29
C HIS A 218 1.71 2.41 -22.82
N LEU A 219 2.13 1.54 -21.89
CA LEU A 219 3.48 1.58 -21.32
C LEU A 219 4.31 0.36 -21.73
N PRO A 220 5.62 0.53 -21.93
CA PRO A 220 6.55 -0.59 -22.01
C PRO A 220 6.45 -1.46 -20.75
N CYS A 221 6.43 -2.78 -20.95
CA CYS A 221 6.29 -3.73 -19.86
C CYS A 221 7.32 -4.85 -19.99
N VAL A 222 7.99 -5.17 -18.89
CA VAL A 222 8.91 -6.29 -18.73
C VAL A 222 8.40 -7.18 -17.60
N VAL A 223 8.52 -8.48 -17.75
CA VAL A 223 8.20 -9.44 -16.69
C VAL A 223 9.51 -9.85 -15.99
N ALA A 224 9.56 -9.72 -14.68
CA ALA A 224 10.63 -10.22 -13.82
C ALA A 224 10.13 -11.45 -13.07
N VAL A 225 10.76 -12.59 -13.28
CA VAL A 225 10.42 -13.82 -12.55
C VAL A 225 11.15 -13.82 -11.22
N ASN A 226 10.39 -13.73 -10.12
CA ASN A 226 10.93 -13.91 -8.78
C ASN A 226 11.00 -15.40 -8.46
N ALA A 227 12.16 -15.99 -8.72
CA ALA A 227 12.40 -17.41 -8.54
C ALA A 227 12.55 -17.79 -7.06
N PHE A 228 11.92 -18.88 -6.67
CA PHE A 228 12.08 -19.50 -5.35
C PHE A 228 13.00 -20.70 -5.42
N PRO A 229 13.65 -21.10 -4.31
CA PRO A 229 14.54 -22.27 -4.30
C PRO A 229 13.86 -23.59 -4.68
N THR A 230 12.54 -23.64 -4.66
CA THR A 230 11.72 -24.81 -5.03
C THR A 230 11.30 -24.82 -6.49
N ASP A 231 11.53 -23.73 -7.23
CA ASP A 231 11.18 -23.65 -8.64
C ASP A 231 12.21 -24.42 -9.47
N THR A 232 11.73 -25.22 -10.42
CA THR A 232 12.64 -26.01 -11.27
C THR A 232 13.12 -25.21 -12.49
N ALA A 233 14.24 -25.64 -13.08
CA ALA A 233 14.77 -25.00 -14.28
C ALA A 233 13.75 -25.04 -15.44
N GLU A 234 12.99 -26.12 -15.55
CA GLU A 234 11.95 -26.29 -16.59
C GLU A 234 10.77 -25.34 -16.37
N GLU A 235 10.34 -25.15 -15.11
CA GLU A 235 9.30 -24.17 -14.77
C GLU A 235 9.74 -22.74 -15.09
N LEU A 236 10.97 -22.37 -14.72
CA LEU A 236 11.52 -21.04 -15.02
C LEU A 236 11.65 -20.80 -16.53
N ARG A 237 12.09 -21.81 -17.29
CA ARG A 237 12.18 -21.73 -18.75
C ARG A 237 10.80 -21.51 -19.39
N LEU A 238 9.81 -22.28 -18.97
CA LEU A 238 8.44 -22.16 -19.50
C LEU A 238 7.83 -20.76 -19.30
N VAL A 239 8.18 -20.08 -18.21
CA VAL A 239 7.70 -18.68 -17.99
C VAL A 239 8.46 -17.67 -18.86
N GLN A 240 9.68 -17.97 -19.28
CA GLN A 240 10.53 -17.09 -20.12
C GLN A 240 10.23 -17.17 -21.61
N GLU A 241 9.74 -18.30 -22.10
CA GLU A 241 9.29 -18.54 -23.48
C GLU A 241 7.92 -17.88 -23.74
#